data_bc61bbf27f5b45af668b8e443a0a1c84
#
_entry.id   bc61bbf27f5b45af668b8e443a0a1c84
#
_cell.length_a   1.000
_cell.length_b   1.000
_cell.length_c   1.000
_cell.angle_alpha   90.00
_cell.angle_beta   90.00
_cell.angle_gamma   90.00
#
_symmetry.space_group_name_H-M   'P 1'
#
loop_
_entity.id
_entity.type
_entity.pdbx_description
1 polymer ?
#
loop_
_entity_poly.entity_id
_entity_poly.type
_entity_poly.pdbx_seq_one_letter_code
_entity_poly.pdbx_strand_id
1 'polypeptide(L)'
;MFNYHFRGDLGFYKIRWSKPVQLEGEWTSILSCWGLSGNYYHWMLDNLPRLALLNRLPAKTRIIVQPTLKPFQIDSLRMLGVEDKVRPLREQHLLVERFFFSAPTAMTGCPNPYAVRFLRERLLPHADANGPTYEKIFIRRQGRTRGILNEAEVMAFVQERGWAIVDPESLSLAQQINLFQNARAVCGAHGAGFTNLLWCKPAVVAIELLADNYLNGCYESLADCVSANHRFLVMPGDPDQRSVIDLKQLAALLPK
;
A
#
# COMPACT_ATOMS: atom_id res chain seq x y z
N MET A 1 -21.89 4.31 -1.83
CA MET A 1 -22.85 3.58 -2.69
C MET A 1 -22.42 3.85 -4.12
N PHE A 2 -21.61 2.95 -4.73
CA PHE A 2 -21.12 3.13 -6.10
C PHE A 2 -22.21 2.70 -7.06
N ASN A 3 -22.84 3.67 -7.75
CA ASN A 3 -23.75 3.39 -8.85
C ASN A 3 -22.92 2.97 -10.07
N TYR A 4 -22.77 1.67 -10.28
CA TYR A 4 -22.44 1.15 -11.60
C TYR A 4 -23.69 1.30 -12.49
N HIS A 5 -23.73 2.35 -13.31
CA HIS A 5 -24.68 2.39 -14.41
C HIS A 5 -24.29 1.32 -15.44
N PHE A 6 -24.86 0.13 -15.31
CA PHE A 6 -24.99 -0.77 -16.45
C PHE A 6 -25.99 -0.10 -17.40
N ARG A 7 -25.50 0.63 -18.39
CA ARG A 7 -26.31 0.97 -19.56
C ARG A 7 -26.61 -0.34 -20.29
N GLY A 8 -27.90 -0.72 -20.25
CA GLY A 8 -28.37 -1.91 -20.92
C GLY A 8 -28.17 -1.84 -22.41
N ASP A 9 -27.44 -2.73 -22.88
CA ASP A 9 -27.57 -3.64 -24.00
C ASP A 9 -26.60 -4.76 -23.67
N LEU A 10 -27.10 -5.72 -22.90
CA LEU A 10 -26.48 -7.02 -22.78
C LEU A 10 -26.67 -7.70 -24.14
N GLY A 11 -26.02 -7.17 -25.19
CA GLY A 11 -25.61 -7.99 -26.28
C GLY A 11 -24.83 -9.11 -25.64
N PHE A 12 -25.37 -10.32 -25.66
CA PHE A 12 -24.62 -11.51 -25.37
C PHE A 12 -23.44 -11.56 -26.32
N TYR A 13 -22.38 -10.81 -26.00
CA TYR A 13 -21.10 -11.05 -26.62
C TYR A 13 -20.85 -12.53 -26.37
N LYS A 14 -20.74 -13.30 -27.41
CA LYS A 14 -20.19 -14.66 -27.35
C LYS A 14 -18.74 -14.49 -26.92
N ILE A 15 -18.53 -14.30 -25.61
CA ILE A 15 -17.22 -14.36 -25.01
C ILE A 15 -16.77 -15.77 -25.28
N ARG A 16 -15.88 -15.94 -26.28
CA ARG A 16 -15.20 -17.21 -26.50
C ARG A 16 -14.27 -17.39 -25.29
N TRP A 17 -14.81 -18.03 -24.29
CA TRP A 17 -14.03 -18.44 -23.15
C TRP A 17 -12.99 -19.44 -23.66
N SER A 18 -11.70 -19.18 -23.41
CA SER A 18 -10.68 -20.20 -23.60
C SER A 18 -11.01 -21.43 -22.75
N LYS A 19 -10.61 -22.62 -23.18
CA LYS A 19 -10.74 -23.79 -22.31
C LYS A 19 -10.03 -23.50 -20.99
N PRO A 20 -10.66 -23.80 -19.84
CA PRO A 20 -10.00 -23.61 -18.56
C PRO A 20 -8.76 -24.49 -18.44
N VAL A 21 -7.70 -23.97 -17.89
CA VAL A 21 -6.55 -24.77 -17.47
C VAL A 21 -6.91 -25.43 -16.15
N GLN A 22 -6.81 -26.75 -16.10
CA GLN A 22 -7.06 -27.51 -14.87
C GLN A 22 -5.83 -27.50 -13.97
N LEU A 23 -6.05 -27.23 -12.69
CA LEU A 23 -5.05 -27.28 -11.65
C LEU A 23 -5.45 -28.29 -10.58
N GLU A 24 -4.65 -29.33 -10.45
CA GLU A 24 -4.81 -30.33 -9.39
C GLU A 24 -4.33 -29.80 -8.05
N GLY A 25 -4.87 -30.37 -6.98
CA GLY A 25 -4.49 -30.06 -5.60
C GLY A 25 -5.19 -28.84 -5.02
N GLU A 26 -4.55 -28.23 -4.05
CA GLU A 26 -5.12 -27.26 -3.14
C GLU A 26 -4.59 -25.86 -3.43
N TRP A 27 -5.52 -24.92 -3.57
CA TRP A 27 -5.23 -23.57 -4.01
C TRP A 27 -5.94 -22.52 -3.16
N THR A 28 -5.30 -21.39 -3.00
CA THR A 28 -5.91 -20.14 -2.51
C THR A 28 -5.50 -18.97 -3.38
N SER A 29 -6.07 -17.81 -3.16
CA SER A 29 -5.68 -16.60 -3.86
C SER A 29 -5.69 -15.40 -2.91
N ILE A 30 -4.72 -14.50 -3.10
CA ILE A 30 -4.66 -13.21 -2.42
C ILE A 30 -5.09 -12.05 -3.33
N LEU A 31 -5.56 -12.35 -4.53
CA LEU A 31 -6.00 -11.34 -5.48
C LEU A 31 -7.19 -10.56 -4.94
N SER A 32 -7.16 -9.24 -5.11
CA SER A 32 -8.29 -8.34 -4.91
C SER A 32 -8.52 -7.51 -6.17
N CYS A 33 -9.71 -6.94 -6.32
CA CYS A 33 -10.03 -6.11 -7.49
C CYS A 33 -9.07 -4.90 -7.65
N TRP A 34 -8.57 -4.36 -6.56
CA TRP A 34 -7.60 -3.25 -6.56
C TRP A 34 -6.15 -3.71 -6.54
N GLY A 35 -5.88 -4.91 -6.05
CA GLY A 35 -4.52 -5.47 -5.92
C GLY A 35 -3.87 -5.84 -7.25
N LEU A 36 -4.66 -6.03 -8.31
CA LEU A 36 -4.17 -6.34 -9.66
C LEU A 36 -3.35 -5.19 -10.29
N SER A 37 -3.53 -3.97 -9.81
CA SER A 37 -2.82 -2.78 -10.33
C SER A 37 -1.34 -2.71 -9.93
N GLY A 38 -0.86 -3.58 -9.04
CA GLY A 38 0.48 -3.48 -8.46
C GLY A 38 0.66 -2.24 -7.56
N ASN A 39 -0.42 -1.72 -7.00
CA ASN A 39 -0.40 -0.61 -6.05
C ASN A 39 0.10 -1.09 -4.69
N TYR A 40 1.04 -0.36 -4.09
CA TYR A 40 1.68 -0.71 -2.83
C TYR A 40 0.69 -0.79 -1.66
N TYR A 41 -0.25 0.18 -1.53
CA TYR A 41 -1.29 0.17 -0.50
C TYR A 41 -2.14 -1.12 -0.55
N HIS A 42 -2.71 -1.40 -1.73
CA HIS A 42 -3.60 -2.55 -1.90
C HIS A 42 -2.88 -3.88 -1.73
N TRP A 43 -1.63 -3.95 -2.15
CA TRP A 43 -0.83 -5.14 -1.92
C TRP A 43 -0.60 -5.40 -0.44
N MET A 44 -0.12 -4.38 0.28
CA MET A 44 0.20 -4.52 1.70
C MET A 44 -1.04 -4.72 2.57
N LEU A 45 -2.14 -3.99 2.33
CA LEU A 45 -3.26 -3.94 3.26
C LEU A 45 -4.49 -4.75 2.84
N ASP A 46 -4.67 -5.02 1.52
CA ASP A 46 -5.81 -5.80 1.03
C ASP A 46 -5.42 -7.23 0.63
N ASN A 47 -4.20 -7.45 0.12
CA ASN A 47 -3.78 -8.75 -0.43
C ASN A 47 -2.98 -9.59 0.58
N LEU A 48 -1.82 -9.13 1.02
CA LEU A 48 -0.94 -9.89 1.91
C LEU A 48 -1.60 -10.37 3.20
N PRO A 49 -2.46 -9.60 3.88
CA PRO A 49 -3.09 -10.04 5.12
C PRO A 49 -3.94 -11.30 4.98
N ARG A 50 -4.40 -11.62 3.76
CA ARG A 50 -5.12 -12.87 3.49
C ARG A 50 -4.27 -14.11 3.75
N LEU A 51 -2.94 -13.97 3.75
CA LEU A 51 -2.00 -15.04 4.10
C LEU A 51 -1.93 -15.33 5.60
N ALA A 52 -2.53 -14.50 6.45
CA ALA A 52 -2.55 -14.74 7.91
C ALA A 52 -3.20 -16.07 8.29
N LEU A 53 -4.10 -16.59 7.44
CA LEU A 53 -4.76 -17.88 7.64
C LEU A 53 -4.09 -19.05 6.91
N LEU A 54 -2.98 -18.82 6.20
CA LEU A 54 -2.35 -19.84 5.37
C LEU A 54 -1.89 -21.07 6.21
N ASN A 55 -1.50 -20.85 7.46
CA ASN A 55 -1.12 -21.91 8.38
C ASN A 55 -2.30 -22.82 8.82
N ARG A 56 -3.53 -22.41 8.58
CA ARG A 56 -4.75 -23.19 8.81
C ARG A 56 -5.19 -23.99 7.59
N LEU A 57 -4.55 -23.77 6.46
CA LEU A 57 -4.78 -24.50 5.22
C LEU A 57 -3.82 -25.71 5.15
N PRO A 58 -4.14 -26.71 4.32
CA PRO A 58 -3.22 -27.82 4.09
C PRO A 58 -1.82 -27.33 3.67
N ALA A 59 -0.78 -27.99 4.15
CA ALA A 59 0.62 -27.55 3.95
C ALA A 59 1.01 -27.41 2.47
N LYS A 60 0.37 -28.17 1.58
CA LYS A 60 0.62 -28.15 0.13
C LYS A 60 -0.17 -27.07 -0.62
N THR A 61 -1.00 -26.28 0.08
CA THR A 61 -1.80 -25.23 -0.56
C THR A 61 -0.90 -24.23 -1.29
N ARG A 62 -1.16 -24.02 -2.57
CA ARG A 62 -0.49 -23.06 -3.45
C ARG A 62 -1.28 -21.74 -3.53
N ILE A 63 -0.60 -20.66 -3.88
CA ILE A 63 -1.13 -19.30 -3.83
C ILE A 63 -1.16 -18.71 -5.24
N ILE A 64 -2.35 -18.39 -5.74
CA ILE A 64 -2.51 -17.69 -7.00
C ILE A 64 -2.34 -16.19 -6.75
N VAL A 65 -1.45 -15.56 -7.54
CA VAL A 65 -1.16 -14.13 -7.52
C VAL A 65 -1.32 -13.52 -8.90
N GLN A 66 -1.21 -12.20 -9.01
CA GLN A 66 -1.28 -11.49 -10.30
C GLN A 66 -0.19 -11.95 -11.28
N PRO A 67 -0.42 -11.74 -12.60
CA PRO A 67 0.48 -12.25 -13.65
C PRO A 67 1.92 -11.77 -13.55
N THR A 68 2.11 -10.51 -13.14
CA THR A 68 3.42 -9.88 -12.99
C THR A 68 3.55 -9.28 -11.61
N LEU A 69 4.61 -9.61 -10.92
CA LEU A 69 4.94 -9.10 -9.59
C LEU A 69 6.01 -8.01 -9.69
N LYS A 70 5.84 -6.93 -8.96
CA LYS A 70 6.84 -5.90 -8.74
C LYS A 70 7.88 -6.35 -7.69
N PRO A 71 9.07 -5.76 -7.62
CA PRO A 71 10.10 -6.15 -6.65
C PRO A 71 9.60 -6.24 -5.21
N PHE A 72 8.91 -5.22 -4.70
CA PHE A 72 8.39 -5.23 -3.33
C PHE A 72 7.38 -6.36 -3.05
N GLN A 73 6.67 -6.82 -4.08
CA GLN A 73 5.74 -7.94 -3.96
C GLN A 73 6.49 -9.26 -3.83
N ILE A 74 7.52 -9.45 -4.63
CA ILE A 74 8.40 -10.61 -4.56
C ILE A 74 9.11 -10.65 -3.19
N ASP A 75 9.68 -9.51 -2.77
CA ASP A 75 10.36 -9.39 -1.49
C ASP A 75 9.43 -9.75 -0.32
N SER A 76 8.20 -9.21 -0.32
CA SER A 76 7.24 -9.50 0.75
C SER A 76 6.83 -10.97 0.82
N LEU A 77 6.67 -11.64 -0.32
CA LEU A 77 6.36 -13.08 -0.37
C LEU A 77 7.53 -13.92 0.13
N ARG A 78 8.76 -13.52 -0.21
CA ARG A 78 10.00 -14.15 0.29
C ARG A 78 10.14 -13.98 1.79
N MET A 79 9.95 -12.77 2.31
CA MET A 79 9.98 -12.48 3.74
C MET A 79 8.93 -13.25 4.53
N LEU A 80 7.76 -13.52 3.92
CA LEU A 80 6.71 -14.37 4.50
C LEU A 80 7.01 -15.87 4.38
N GLY A 81 8.06 -16.26 3.66
CA GLY A 81 8.44 -17.67 3.47
C GLY A 81 7.45 -18.46 2.61
N VAL A 82 6.82 -17.80 1.63
CA VAL A 82 5.79 -18.41 0.77
C VAL A 82 6.09 -18.30 -0.74
N GLU A 83 7.28 -17.82 -1.10
CA GLU A 83 7.69 -17.60 -2.49
C GLU A 83 7.59 -18.88 -3.34
N ASP A 84 7.96 -20.03 -2.78
CA ASP A 84 7.90 -21.35 -3.42
C ASP A 84 6.48 -21.86 -3.68
N LYS A 85 5.50 -21.33 -2.97
CA LYS A 85 4.07 -21.70 -3.12
C LYS A 85 3.33 -20.85 -4.16
N VAL A 86 3.95 -19.79 -4.65
CA VAL A 86 3.30 -18.78 -5.49
C VAL A 86 3.20 -19.25 -6.94
N ARG A 87 2.04 -19.03 -7.54
CA ARG A 87 1.78 -19.20 -8.96
C ARG A 87 1.17 -17.95 -9.57
N PRO A 88 1.83 -17.27 -10.51
CA PRO A 88 1.24 -16.17 -11.27
C PRO A 88 0.06 -16.64 -12.13
N LEU A 89 -1.04 -15.91 -12.10
CA LEU A 89 -2.22 -16.13 -12.93
C LEU A 89 -1.94 -15.60 -14.34
N ARG A 90 -1.72 -16.49 -15.28
CA ARG A 90 -1.47 -16.14 -16.69
C ARG A 90 -2.63 -16.47 -17.61
N GLU A 91 -3.55 -17.25 -17.12
CA GLU A 91 -4.71 -17.79 -17.85
C GLU A 91 -5.96 -16.95 -17.56
N GLN A 92 -6.86 -16.86 -18.55
CA GLN A 92 -8.17 -16.20 -18.36
C GLN A 92 -9.10 -17.02 -17.46
N HIS A 93 -8.97 -18.36 -17.51
CA HIS A 93 -9.78 -19.28 -16.73
C HIS A 93 -8.94 -20.38 -16.11
N LEU A 94 -9.15 -20.61 -14.83
CA LEU A 94 -8.62 -21.74 -14.10
C LEU A 94 -9.76 -22.57 -13.52
N LEU A 95 -9.66 -23.87 -13.65
CA LEU A 95 -10.48 -24.83 -12.92
C LEU A 95 -9.56 -25.50 -11.90
N VAL A 96 -9.76 -25.19 -10.64
CA VAL A 96 -8.95 -25.75 -9.55
C VAL A 96 -9.70 -26.87 -8.85
N GLU A 97 -9.02 -27.94 -8.50
CA GLU A 97 -9.61 -29.10 -7.83
C GLU A 97 -10.20 -28.74 -6.47
N ARG A 98 -9.44 -28.03 -5.63
CA ARG A 98 -9.89 -27.50 -4.35
C ARG A 98 -9.43 -26.07 -4.16
N PHE A 99 -10.38 -25.18 -3.92
CA PHE A 99 -10.10 -23.75 -3.71
C PHE A 99 -10.52 -23.30 -2.33
N PHE A 100 -9.56 -22.76 -1.57
CA PHE A 100 -9.81 -22.12 -0.28
C PHE A 100 -9.95 -20.63 -0.48
N PHE A 101 -11.15 -20.12 -0.34
CA PHE A 101 -11.42 -18.69 -0.47
C PHE A 101 -11.01 -17.95 0.80
N SER A 102 -10.01 -17.10 0.70
CA SER A 102 -9.64 -16.17 1.75
C SER A 102 -10.39 -14.86 1.55
N ALA A 103 -11.36 -14.57 2.40
CA ALA A 103 -12.11 -13.32 2.36
C ALA A 103 -11.18 -12.10 2.58
N PRO A 104 -11.54 -10.91 2.07
CA PRO A 104 -10.86 -9.68 2.45
C PRO A 104 -10.87 -9.51 3.98
N THR A 105 -9.73 -9.09 4.54
CA THR A 105 -9.61 -8.89 5.99
C THR A 105 -10.35 -7.64 6.47
N ALA A 106 -10.59 -6.69 5.55
CA ALA A 106 -11.33 -5.46 5.77
C ALA A 106 -11.85 -4.89 4.45
N MET A 107 -12.71 -3.88 4.53
CA MET A 107 -13.04 -3.05 3.37
C MET A 107 -11.79 -2.26 2.95
N THR A 108 -11.55 -2.16 1.64
CA THR A 108 -10.42 -1.35 1.14
C THR A 108 -10.52 0.09 1.63
N GLY A 109 -9.41 0.68 2.03
CA GLY A 109 -9.39 1.99 2.68
C GLY A 109 -9.55 1.98 4.20
N CYS A 110 -9.94 0.84 4.80
CA CYS A 110 -10.14 0.69 6.24
C CYS A 110 -9.31 -0.51 6.75
N PRO A 111 -8.00 -0.36 6.94
CA PRO A 111 -7.15 -1.47 7.35
C PRO A 111 -7.58 -2.05 8.70
N ASN A 112 -7.46 -3.36 8.82
CA ASN A 112 -7.81 -4.07 10.05
C ASN A 112 -6.59 -4.14 10.98
N PRO A 113 -6.71 -3.80 12.29
CA PRO A 113 -5.60 -3.87 13.24
C PRO A 113 -4.91 -5.25 13.32
N TYR A 114 -5.66 -6.35 13.16
CA TYR A 114 -5.08 -7.70 13.12
C TYR A 114 -4.23 -7.92 11.88
N ALA A 115 -4.68 -7.41 10.72
CA ALA A 115 -3.92 -7.47 9.47
C ALA A 115 -2.62 -6.68 9.57
N VAL A 116 -2.70 -5.46 10.13
CA VAL A 116 -1.54 -4.60 10.38
C VAL A 116 -0.56 -5.30 11.33
N ARG A 117 -1.03 -5.86 12.44
CA ARG A 117 -0.21 -6.59 13.39
C ARG A 117 0.48 -7.80 12.74
N PHE A 118 -0.26 -8.61 11.98
CA PHE A 118 0.30 -9.76 11.24
C PHE A 118 1.47 -9.33 10.34
N LEU A 119 1.29 -8.28 9.55
CA LEU A 119 2.35 -7.79 8.66
C LEU A 119 3.55 -7.27 9.45
N ARG A 120 3.32 -6.52 10.50
CA ARG A 120 4.40 -6.00 11.35
C ARG A 120 5.21 -7.12 12.00
N GLU A 121 4.54 -8.09 12.62
CA GLU A 121 5.19 -9.23 13.27
C GLU A 121 6.04 -10.06 12.29
N ARG A 122 5.58 -10.18 11.06
CA ARG A 122 6.23 -11.03 10.05
C ARG A 122 7.29 -10.31 9.22
N LEU A 123 7.15 -9.01 8.97
CA LEU A 123 8.00 -8.28 8.03
C LEU A 123 9.00 -7.34 8.70
N LEU A 124 8.71 -6.76 9.89
CA LEU A 124 9.68 -5.93 10.61
C LEU A 124 11.04 -6.61 10.89
N PRO A 125 11.10 -7.93 11.19
CA PRO A 125 12.39 -8.61 11.40
C PRO A 125 13.31 -8.61 10.17
N HIS A 126 12.79 -8.30 8.98
CA HIS A 126 13.55 -8.27 7.72
C HIS A 126 14.04 -6.86 7.35
N ALA A 127 13.99 -5.91 8.27
CA ALA A 127 14.55 -4.58 8.05
C ALA A 127 16.04 -4.65 7.69
N ASP A 128 16.45 -3.89 6.67
CA ASP A 128 17.88 -3.77 6.32
C ASP A 128 18.58 -2.82 7.30
N ALA A 129 19.24 -3.37 8.30
CA ALA A 129 19.93 -2.58 9.33
C ALA A 129 21.04 -1.67 8.77
N ASN A 130 21.54 -1.94 7.58
CA ASN A 130 22.55 -1.11 6.89
C ASN A 130 21.91 -0.08 5.96
N GLY A 131 20.59 -0.10 5.82
CA GLY A 131 19.84 0.85 5.00
C GLY A 131 19.81 2.26 5.59
N PRO A 132 19.29 3.24 4.84
CA PRO A 132 19.21 4.62 5.30
C PRO A 132 18.28 4.75 6.51
N THR A 133 18.62 5.69 7.42
CA THR A 133 17.81 6.05 8.58
C THR A 133 17.74 7.56 8.71
N TYR A 134 16.53 8.10 8.88
CA TYR A 134 16.26 9.50 9.12
C TYR A 134 15.15 9.64 10.16
N GLU A 135 15.28 10.60 11.06
CA GLU A 135 14.23 10.87 12.06
C GLU A 135 13.01 11.59 11.45
N LYS A 136 13.24 12.44 10.45
CA LYS A 136 12.20 13.23 9.77
C LYS A 136 12.25 12.96 8.28
N ILE A 137 11.17 12.43 7.71
CA ILE A 137 11.09 12.00 6.31
C ILE A 137 10.02 12.80 5.58
N PHE A 138 10.41 13.46 4.51
CA PHE A 138 9.47 13.98 3.53
C PHE A 138 9.39 13.01 2.35
N ILE A 139 8.20 12.42 2.14
CA ILE A 139 7.94 11.50 1.03
C ILE A 139 7.73 12.32 -0.23
N ARG A 140 8.68 12.25 -1.14
CA ARG A 140 8.54 12.80 -2.48
C ARG A 140 7.57 11.95 -3.29
N ARG A 141 6.66 12.63 -4.02
CA ARG A 141 5.71 11.96 -4.88
C ARG A 141 6.01 12.24 -6.36
N GLN A 142 6.48 11.25 -7.08
CA GLN A 142 6.67 11.33 -8.52
C GLN A 142 5.38 10.90 -9.25
N GLY A 143 4.39 11.76 -9.35
CA GLY A 143 3.13 11.40 -10.00
C GLY A 143 2.45 12.58 -10.68
N ARG A 144 1.67 12.30 -11.73
CA ARG A 144 0.91 13.33 -12.43
C ARG A 144 -0.28 13.85 -11.63
N THR A 145 -0.82 13.03 -10.72
CA THR A 145 -1.97 13.36 -9.88
C THR A 145 -1.61 13.44 -8.42
N ARG A 146 -2.31 14.27 -7.65
CA ARG A 146 -2.15 14.42 -6.20
C ARG A 146 -0.73 14.86 -5.80
N GLY A 147 -0.06 15.61 -6.67
CA GLY A 147 1.28 16.15 -6.42
C GLY A 147 1.23 17.52 -5.75
N ILE A 148 2.40 18.05 -5.47
CA ILE A 148 2.60 19.40 -4.94
C ILE A 148 3.10 20.30 -6.06
N LEU A 149 2.37 21.38 -6.38
CA LEU A 149 2.70 22.29 -7.47
C LEU A 149 3.97 23.11 -7.18
N ASN A 150 4.17 23.51 -5.92
CA ASN A 150 5.36 24.20 -5.44
C ASN A 150 6.33 23.24 -4.72
N GLU A 151 6.49 21.99 -5.23
CA GLU A 151 7.27 20.93 -4.58
C GLU A 151 8.71 21.36 -4.25
N ALA A 152 9.36 22.10 -5.15
CA ALA A 152 10.74 22.57 -4.93
C ALA A 152 10.85 23.49 -3.71
N GLU A 153 9.89 24.41 -3.52
CA GLU A 153 9.84 25.29 -2.35
C GLU A 153 9.57 24.50 -1.07
N VAL A 154 8.62 23.56 -1.11
CA VAL A 154 8.29 22.71 0.03
C VAL A 154 9.50 21.86 0.42
N MET A 155 10.18 21.24 -0.54
CA MET A 155 11.38 20.43 -0.27
C MET A 155 12.48 21.27 0.36
N ALA A 156 12.79 22.45 -0.18
CA ALA A 156 13.79 23.35 0.41
C ALA A 156 13.40 23.73 1.85
N PHE A 157 12.14 24.10 2.06
CA PHE A 157 11.61 24.49 3.35
C PHE A 157 11.73 23.40 4.43
N VAL A 158 11.45 22.13 4.08
CA VAL A 158 11.55 21.02 5.03
C VAL A 158 13.01 20.59 5.22
N GLN A 159 13.87 20.65 4.19
CA GLN A 159 15.29 20.35 4.29
C GLN A 159 16.02 21.30 5.24
N GLU A 160 15.73 22.61 5.20
CA GLU A 160 16.24 23.61 6.17
C GLU A 160 15.87 23.25 7.61
N ARG A 161 14.84 22.43 7.84
CA ARG A 161 14.36 21.96 9.14
C ARG A 161 14.79 20.53 9.47
N GLY A 162 15.77 20.01 8.74
CA GLY A 162 16.39 18.71 8.98
C GLY A 162 15.56 17.52 8.50
N TRP A 163 14.65 17.72 7.53
CA TRP A 163 13.92 16.62 6.91
C TRP A 163 14.71 16.05 5.74
N ALA A 164 14.78 14.73 5.66
CA ALA A 164 15.31 14.03 4.49
C ALA A 164 14.22 13.86 3.41
N ILE A 165 14.56 14.19 2.18
CA ILE A 165 13.68 13.95 1.03
C ILE A 165 13.88 12.52 0.58
N VAL A 166 12.82 11.73 0.56
CA VAL A 166 12.87 10.30 0.23
C VAL A 166 11.88 9.96 -0.88
N ASP A 167 12.34 9.18 -1.83
CA ASP A 167 11.52 8.48 -2.81
C ASP A 167 11.47 6.99 -2.42
N PRO A 168 10.39 6.51 -1.78
CA PRO A 168 10.32 5.12 -1.35
C PRO A 168 10.37 4.11 -2.51
N GLU A 169 9.98 4.50 -3.72
CA GLU A 169 9.98 3.61 -4.89
C GLU A 169 11.41 3.23 -5.33
N SER A 170 12.42 4.03 -4.94
CA SER A 170 13.84 3.75 -5.22
C SER A 170 14.47 2.75 -4.23
N LEU A 171 13.77 2.41 -3.16
CA LEU A 171 14.26 1.56 -2.08
C LEU A 171 13.68 0.15 -2.15
N SER A 172 14.48 -0.87 -1.75
CA SER A 172 13.96 -2.21 -1.51
C SER A 172 12.95 -2.20 -0.36
N LEU A 173 12.09 -3.22 -0.26
CA LEU A 173 11.13 -3.32 0.84
C LEU A 173 11.86 -3.35 2.20
N ALA A 174 12.97 -4.07 2.32
CA ALA A 174 13.77 -4.14 3.54
C ALA A 174 14.30 -2.75 3.96
N GLN A 175 14.75 -1.95 2.99
CA GLN A 175 15.20 -0.57 3.25
C GLN A 175 14.05 0.35 3.64
N GLN A 176 12.87 0.21 3.00
CA GLN A 176 11.69 0.95 3.39
C GLN A 176 11.28 0.61 4.83
N ILE A 177 11.26 -0.67 5.20
CA ILE A 177 10.97 -1.10 6.57
C ILE A 177 11.95 -0.45 7.55
N ASN A 178 13.27 -0.53 7.29
CA ASN A 178 14.30 0.06 8.15
C ASN A 178 14.13 1.57 8.30
N LEU A 179 13.94 2.27 7.18
CA LEU A 179 13.79 3.71 7.16
C LEU A 179 12.59 4.17 7.99
N PHE A 180 11.42 3.61 7.76
CA PHE A 180 10.20 4.07 8.41
C PHE A 180 10.08 3.62 9.87
N GLN A 181 10.62 2.45 10.25
CA GLN A 181 10.65 2.06 11.68
C GLN A 181 11.52 2.97 12.55
N ASN A 182 12.44 3.72 11.96
CA ASN A 182 13.33 4.66 12.65
C ASN A 182 12.85 6.11 12.55
N ALA A 183 11.81 6.39 11.76
CA ALA A 183 11.25 7.72 11.63
C ALA A 183 10.46 8.13 12.89
N ARG A 184 10.60 9.39 13.27
CA ARG A 184 9.78 10.08 14.29
C ARG A 184 8.71 10.96 13.66
N ALA A 185 8.96 11.42 12.43
CA ALA A 185 8.00 12.20 11.67
C ALA A 185 8.04 11.85 10.18
N VAL A 186 6.88 11.78 9.56
CA VAL A 186 6.68 11.52 8.14
C VAL A 186 5.75 12.59 7.59
N CYS A 187 6.12 13.23 6.48
CA CYS A 187 5.29 14.23 5.80
C CYS A 187 5.29 13.96 4.29
N GLY A 188 4.23 14.33 3.60
CA GLY A 188 4.17 14.25 2.14
C GLY A 188 2.75 14.32 1.58
N ALA A 189 2.61 14.35 0.27
CA ALA A 189 1.32 14.32 -0.40
C ALA A 189 0.65 12.95 -0.28
N HIS A 190 -0.68 12.93 -0.19
CA HIS A 190 -1.49 11.69 -0.18
C HIS A 190 -1.08 10.74 -1.29
N GLY A 191 -0.70 9.52 -0.95
CA GLY A 191 -0.29 8.53 -1.92
C GLY A 191 0.28 7.25 -1.32
N ALA A 192 0.53 6.24 -2.17
CA ALA A 192 0.93 4.90 -1.75
C ALA A 192 2.19 4.87 -0.86
N GLY A 193 3.06 5.88 -0.93
CA GLY A 193 4.22 6.01 -0.03
C GLY A 193 3.84 6.09 1.45
N PHE A 194 2.67 6.67 1.78
CA PHE A 194 2.16 6.72 3.15
C PHE A 194 1.79 5.35 3.73
N THR A 195 1.64 4.31 2.90
CA THR A 195 1.44 2.94 3.40
C THR A 195 2.60 2.50 4.29
N ASN A 196 3.76 3.11 4.15
CA ASN A 196 4.93 2.85 5.00
C ASN A 196 4.74 3.27 6.48
N LEU A 197 3.67 4.01 6.83
CA LEU A 197 3.27 4.18 8.23
C LEU A 197 3.08 2.82 8.93
N LEU A 198 2.76 1.79 8.16
CA LEU A 198 2.71 0.39 8.62
C LEU A 198 3.96 -0.01 9.41
N TRP A 199 5.13 0.52 9.08
CA TRP A 199 6.41 0.17 9.69
C TRP A 199 6.79 1.09 10.85
N CYS A 200 6.18 2.25 10.98
CA CYS A 200 6.53 3.23 12.01
C CYS A 200 6.26 2.74 13.43
N LYS A 201 7.00 3.28 14.38
CA LYS A 201 6.75 3.10 15.81
C LYS A 201 5.51 3.89 16.24
N PRO A 202 4.84 3.49 17.34
CA PRO A 202 3.78 4.30 17.93
C PRO A 202 4.23 5.76 18.19
N ALA A 203 3.28 6.68 18.15
CA ALA A 203 3.48 8.11 18.33
C ALA A 203 4.30 8.82 17.23
N VAL A 204 4.63 8.16 16.10
CA VAL A 204 5.17 8.86 14.92
C VAL A 204 4.21 9.97 14.53
N VAL A 205 4.74 11.15 14.18
CA VAL A 205 3.93 12.25 13.63
C VAL A 205 3.80 12.05 12.11
N ALA A 206 2.59 11.82 11.63
CA ALA A 206 2.29 11.66 10.21
C ALA A 206 1.53 12.89 9.70
N ILE A 207 2.11 13.63 8.76
CA ILE A 207 1.53 14.86 8.22
C ILE A 207 1.18 14.62 6.75
N GLU A 208 -0.11 14.52 6.48
CA GLU A 208 -0.63 14.23 5.15
C GLU A 208 -1.08 15.52 4.45
N LEU A 209 -0.61 15.74 3.22
CA LEU A 209 -0.96 16.88 2.40
C LEU A 209 -2.03 16.44 1.38
N LEU A 210 -3.20 17.06 1.44
CA LEU A 210 -4.40 16.66 0.71
C LEU A 210 -4.89 17.82 -0.18
N ALA A 211 -5.40 17.46 -1.36
CA ALA A 211 -6.23 18.36 -2.15
C ALA A 211 -7.70 18.26 -1.68
N ASP A 212 -8.42 19.39 -1.60
CA ASP A 212 -9.82 19.45 -1.14
C ASP A 212 -10.79 18.66 -2.03
N ASN A 213 -10.44 18.46 -3.29
CA ASN A 213 -11.22 17.68 -4.27
C ASN A 213 -10.85 16.19 -4.27
N TYR A 214 -9.97 15.73 -3.34
CA TYR A 214 -9.63 14.32 -3.13
C TYR A 214 -9.35 14.02 -1.66
N LEU A 215 -10.40 13.89 -0.88
CA LEU A 215 -10.31 13.54 0.53
C LEU A 215 -10.52 12.03 0.71
N ASN A 216 -9.51 11.35 1.24
CA ASN A 216 -9.55 9.91 1.47
C ASN A 216 -8.89 9.57 2.81
N GLY A 217 -9.67 9.06 3.75
CA GLY A 217 -9.24 8.77 5.13
C GLY A 217 -8.46 7.46 5.33
N CYS A 218 -7.98 6.82 4.25
CA CYS A 218 -7.32 5.51 4.38
C CYS A 218 -6.03 5.55 5.22
N TYR A 219 -5.32 6.68 5.24
CA TYR A 219 -4.11 6.82 6.06
C TYR A 219 -4.40 7.29 7.48
N GLU A 220 -5.50 7.98 7.73
CA GLU A 220 -6.04 8.19 9.06
C GLU A 220 -6.35 6.84 9.72
N SER A 221 -7.11 5.98 9.03
CA SER A 221 -7.41 4.63 9.51
C SER A 221 -6.16 3.76 9.73
N LEU A 222 -5.13 3.90 8.88
CA LEU A 222 -3.86 3.21 9.08
C LEU A 222 -3.10 3.78 10.28
N ALA A 223 -3.09 5.10 10.44
CA ALA A 223 -2.46 5.78 11.56
C ALA A 223 -3.04 5.32 12.90
N ASP A 224 -4.37 5.16 12.99
CA ASP A 224 -5.03 4.59 14.16
C ASP A 224 -4.53 3.17 14.46
N CYS A 225 -4.40 2.32 13.44
CA CYS A 225 -3.91 0.95 13.60
C CYS A 225 -2.48 0.87 14.15
N VAL A 226 -1.64 1.87 13.90
CA VAL A 226 -0.24 1.91 14.35
C VAL A 226 -0.01 2.91 15.50
N SER A 227 -1.06 3.54 16.00
CA SER A 227 -1.01 4.57 17.04
C SER A 227 -0.12 5.76 16.67
N ALA A 228 -0.20 6.21 15.41
CA ALA A 228 0.48 7.40 14.92
C ALA A 228 -0.31 8.67 15.27
N ASN A 229 0.38 9.79 15.44
CA ASN A 229 -0.22 11.12 15.56
C ASN A 229 -0.46 11.68 14.15
N HIS A 230 -1.62 11.37 13.58
CA HIS A 230 -1.99 11.83 12.24
C HIS A 230 -2.46 13.29 12.25
N ARG A 231 -1.87 14.07 11.36
CA ARG A 231 -2.21 15.46 11.07
C ARG A 231 -2.39 15.60 9.57
N PHE A 232 -3.20 16.53 9.15
CA PHE A 232 -3.39 16.78 7.71
C PHE A 232 -3.50 18.27 7.40
N LEU A 233 -3.11 18.62 6.18
CA LEU A 233 -3.28 19.94 5.60
C LEU A 233 -4.08 19.79 4.31
N VAL A 234 -5.24 20.43 4.25
CA VAL A 234 -6.11 20.45 3.06
C VAL A 234 -5.94 21.77 2.33
N MET A 235 -5.58 21.69 1.06
CA MET A 235 -5.39 22.86 0.19
C MET A 235 -6.25 22.74 -1.07
N PRO A 236 -6.63 23.86 -1.71
CA PRO A 236 -7.35 23.82 -2.99
C PRO A 236 -6.63 22.97 -4.03
N GLY A 237 -7.35 22.03 -4.64
CA GLY A 237 -6.83 21.12 -5.67
C GLY A 237 -7.16 21.59 -7.09
N ASP A 238 -6.21 21.43 -8.01
CA ASP A 238 -6.46 21.55 -9.44
C ASP A 238 -7.23 20.30 -9.98
N PRO A 239 -7.61 20.24 -11.26
CA PRO A 239 -8.30 19.07 -11.83
C PRO A 239 -7.53 17.75 -11.70
N ASP A 240 -6.20 17.80 -11.58
CA ASP A 240 -5.34 16.64 -11.33
C ASP A 240 -5.12 16.38 -9.82
N GLN A 241 -5.90 17.06 -8.96
CA GLN A 241 -5.80 16.93 -7.49
C GLN A 241 -4.43 17.35 -6.94
N ARG A 242 -3.74 18.27 -7.63
CA ARG A 242 -2.47 18.85 -7.19
C ARG A 242 -2.74 20.16 -6.47
N SER A 243 -1.92 20.49 -5.48
CA SER A 243 -2.13 21.69 -4.64
C SER A 243 -0.84 22.51 -4.50
N VAL A 244 -0.99 23.81 -4.30
CA VAL A 244 0.06 24.68 -3.79
C VAL A 244 0.02 24.60 -2.27
N ILE A 245 1.12 24.24 -1.63
CA ILE A 245 1.20 24.12 -0.16
C ILE A 245 1.58 25.46 0.45
N ASP A 246 0.76 25.93 1.39
CA ASP A 246 1.07 27.10 2.21
C ASP A 246 2.14 26.70 3.26
N LEU A 247 3.33 27.27 3.14
CA LEU A 247 4.47 26.96 4.02
C LEU A 247 4.26 27.41 5.48
N LYS A 248 3.45 28.44 5.73
CA LYS A 248 3.13 28.88 7.10
C LYS A 248 2.20 27.88 7.79
N GLN A 249 1.19 27.39 7.08
CA GLN A 249 0.30 26.34 7.60
C GLN A 249 1.06 25.02 7.78
N LEU A 250 1.91 24.67 6.84
CA LEU A 250 2.78 23.48 6.97
C LEU A 250 3.67 23.60 8.21
N ALA A 251 4.33 24.76 8.43
CA ALA A 251 5.18 25.00 9.58
C ALA A 251 4.48 24.75 10.93
N ALA A 252 3.20 25.11 11.02
CA ALA A 252 2.40 24.91 12.22
C ALA A 252 2.13 23.43 12.55
N LEU A 253 2.21 22.56 11.55
CA LEU A 253 2.00 21.12 11.69
C LEU A 253 3.29 20.33 11.96
N LEU A 254 4.45 20.88 11.55
CA LEU A 254 5.73 20.19 11.76
C LEU A 254 6.04 20.04 13.24
N PRO A 255 6.58 18.89 13.68
CA PRO A 255 7.09 18.75 15.04
C PRO A 255 8.31 19.67 15.26
N LYS A 256 8.42 20.20 16.46
CA LYS A 256 9.54 21.03 16.89
C LYS A 256 10.84 20.24 16.95
#